data_bba5a798651dc92495a000de7713d003
#
_entry.id   bba5a798651dc92495a000de7713d003
#
_cell.length_a   1.000
_cell.length_b   1.000
_cell.length_c   1.000
_cell.angle_alpha   90.00
_cell.angle_beta   90.00
_cell.angle_gamma   90.00
#
_symmetry.space_group_name_H-M   'P 1'
#
loop_
_entity.id
_entity.type
_entity.pdbx_description
1 polymer ?
#
loop_
_entity_poly.entity_id
_entity_poly.type
_entity_poly.pdbx_seq_one_letter_code
_entity_poly.pdbx_strand_id
1 'polypeptide(L)'
;MTYIYGIGRSTAQMILTKAEVDWNKKVQDWTDDEQNRIRTVINESIKVEGALRSETQMNIKRLMDIGCYRGIRHRAGLPVRGQSTKNNARTRKGRKKTVANKKKATK
;
A
#
# COMPACT_ATOMS: atom_id res chain seq x y z
N MET A 1 13.46 -8.64 -0.93
CA MET A 1 12.22 -8.76 -1.73
C MET A 1 11.07 -7.90 -1.21
N THR A 2 10.96 -7.70 0.06
CA THR A 2 9.86 -6.90 0.64
C THR A 2 9.93 -5.40 0.33
N TYR A 3 11.04 -4.94 -0.25
CA TYR A 3 11.18 -3.54 -0.69
C TYR A 3 10.35 -3.22 -1.94
N ILE A 4 9.88 -4.23 -2.66
CA ILE A 4 9.05 -4.03 -3.84
C ILE A 4 7.62 -3.72 -3.37
N TYR A 5 7.04 -2.63 -3.90
CA TYR A 5 5.67 -2.27 -3.56
C TYR A 5 4.69 -3.36 -3.97
N GLY A 6 3.91 -3.85 -3.03
CA GLY A 6 2.98 -4.95 -3.24
C GLY A 6 3.47 -6.30 -2.78
N ILE A 7 4.73 -6.42 -2.38
CA ILE A 7 5.30 -7.68 -1.88
C ILE A 7 5.60 -7.55 -0.40
N GLY A 8 4.85 -8.26 0.41
CA GLY A 8 5.09 -8.40 1.83
C GLY A 8 5.84 -9.69 2.13
N ARG A 9 6.01 -9.99 3.42
CA ARG A 9 6.75 -11.16 3.88
C ARG A 9 6.17 -12.48 3.34
N SER A 10 4.87 -12.67 3.45
CA SER A 10 4.21 -13.91 3.00
C SER A 10 4.28 -14.06 1.48
N THR A 11 4.07 -12.98 0.75
CA THR A 11 4.16 -12.98 -0.71
C THR A 11 5.58 -13.28 -1.16
N ALA A 12 6.58 -12.70 -0.51
CA ALA A 12 7.98 -12.98 -0.81
C ALA A 12 8.31 -14.47 -0.62
N GLN A 13 7.85 -15.06 0.48
CA GLN A 13 8.05 -16.49 0.73
C GLN A 13 7.39 -17.36 -0.36
N MET A 14 6.19 -17.01 -0.76
CA MET A 14 5.48 -17.72 -1.82
C MET A 14 6.23 -17.63 -3.15
N ILE A 15 6.74 -16.48 -3.50
CA ILE A 15 7.50 -16.26 -4.74
C ILE A 15 8.76 -17.12 -4.74
N LEU A 16 9.51 -17.10 -3.65
CA LEU A 16 10.74 -17.88 -3.53
C LEU A 16 10.48 -19.37 -3.59
N THR A 17 9.39 -19.83 -2.96
CA THR A 17 8.99 -21.23 -3.02
C THR A 17 8.65 -21.66 -4.45
N LYS A 18 7.88 -20.87 -5.19
CA LYS A 18 7.52 -21.17 -6.58
C LYS A 18 8.71 -21.14 -7.51
N ALA A 19 9.67 -20.25 -7.24
CA ALA A 19 10.89 -20.14 -8.03
C ALA A 19 11.97 -21.16 -7.62
N GLU A 20 11.69 -21.96 -6.58
CA GLU A 20 12.63 -22.96 -6.05
C GLU A 20 13.95 -22.33 -5.58
N VAL A 21 13.87 -21.19 -4.90
CA VAL A 21 15.01 -20.47 -4.33
C VAL A 21 14.95 -20.55 -2.83
N ASP A 22 16.12 -20.72 -2.17
CA ASP A 22 16.20 -20.76 -0.71
C ASP A 22 15.82 -19.39 -0.12
N TRP A 23 14.94 -19.39 0.87
CA TRP A 23 14.48 -18.19 1.55
C TRP A 23 15.58 -17.43 2.29
N ASN A 24 16.58 -18.16 2.78
CA ASN A 24 17.67 -17.59 3.56
C ASN A 24 18.82 -17.07 2.70
N LYS A 25 18.79 -17.32 1.41
CA LYS A 25 19.84 -16.89 0.50
C LYS A 25 19.74 -15.38 0.26
N LYS A 26 20.86 -14.69 0.43
CA LYS A 26 20.91 -13.25 0.22
C LYS A 26 20.76 -12.90 -1.26
N VAL A 27 20.17 -11.75 -1.55
CA VAL A 27 19.94 -11.29 -2.93
C VAL A 27 21.23 -11.23 -3.72
N GLN A 28 22.33 -10.77 -3.10
CA GLN A 28 23.63 -10.67 -3.77
C GLN A 28 24.21 -12.03 -4.16
N ASP A 29 23.75 -13.12 -3.52
CA ASP A 29 24.22 -14.48 -3.80
C ASP A 29 23.35 -15.20 -4.83
N TRP A 30 22.29 -14.55 -5.34
CA TRP A 30 21.43 -15.14 -6.37
C TRP A 30 22.13 -15.24 -7.70
N THR A 31 21.98 -16.39 -8.37
CA THR A 31 22.45 -16.57 -9.74
C THR A 31 21.48 -15.90 -10.72
N ASP A 32 21.95 -15.69 -11.97
CA ASP A 32 21.10 -15.10 -13.00
C ASP A 32 19.85 -15.95 -13.28
N ASP A 33 19.99 -17.26 -13.26
CA ASP A 33 18.86 -18.19 -13.46
C ASP A 33 17.82 -18.04 -12.35
N GLU A 34 18.28 -17.91 -11.10
CA GLU A 34 17.39 -17.70 -9.95
C GLU A 34 16.65 -16.37 -10.07
N GLN A 35 17.35 -15.31 -10.47
CA GLN A 35 16.74 -14.00 -10.70
C GLN A 35 15.67 -14.07 -11.79
N ASN A 36 15.96 -14.75 -12.89
CA ASN A 36 15.01 -14.89 -13.99
C ASN A 36 13.76 -15.68 -13.58
N ARG A 37 13.93 -16.75 -12.80
CA ARG A 37 12.79 -17.51 -12.26
C ARG A 37 11.91 -16.66 -11.38
N ILE A 38 12.51 -15.85 -10.51
CA ILE A 38 11.77 -14.96 -9.61
C ILE A 38 10.99 -13.91 -10.42
N ARG A 39 11.61 -13.30 -11.43
CA ARG A 39 10.94 -12.33 -12.29
C ARG A 39 9.75 -12.94 -13.02
N THR A 40 9.90 -14.17 -13.53
CA THR A 40 8.82 -14.87 -14.21
C THR A 40 7.65 -15.09 -13.28
N VAL A 41 7.89 -15.54 -12.05
CA VAL A 41 6.83 -15.77 -11.06
C VAL A 41 6.11 -14.46 -10.74
N ILE A 42 6.84 -13.38 -10.54
CA ILE A 42 6.25 -12.07 -10.24
C ILE A 42 5.37 -11.60 -11.39
N ASN A 43 5.86 -11.68 -12.62
CA ASN A 43 5.13 -11.21 -13.80
C ASN A 43 3.86 -12.00 -14.06
N GLU A 44 3.86 -13.29 -13.77
CA GLU A 44 2.70 -14.15 -14.04
C GLU A 44 1.61 -14.06 -12.98
N SER A 45 1.98 -13.87 -11.72
CA SER A 45 1.06 -14.09 -10.60
C SER A 45 0.68 -12.86 -9.82
N ILE A 46 1.46 -11.78 -9.89
CA ILE A 46 1.36 -10.69 -8.92
C ILE A 46 1.45 -9.34 -9.59
N LYS A 47 0.58 -8.41 -9.17
CA LYS A 47 0.70 -7.01 -9.55
C LYS A 47 1.56 -6.28 -8.51
N VAL A 48 2.57 -5.58 -8.97
CA VAL A 48 3.50 -4.84 -8.10
C VAL A 48 3.78 -3.46 -8.66
N GLU A 49 4.40 -2.60 -7.85
CA GLU A 49 4.87 -1.28 -8.23
C GLU A 49 3.79 -0.42 -8.90
N GLY A 50 4.11 0.19 -10.04
CA GLY A 50 3.20 1.09 -10.73
C GLY A 50 1.87 0.48 -11.14
N ALA A 51 1.86 -0.77 -11.57
CA ALA A 51 0.63 -1.47 -11.93
C ALA A 51 -0.31 -1.60 -10.74
N LEU A 52 0.22 -1.99 -9.58
CA LEU A 52 -0.58 -2.08 -8.35
C LEU A 52 -1.05 -0.72 -7.88
N ARG A 53 -0.20 0.29 -7.92
CA ARG A 53 -0.58 1.65 -7.53
C ARG A 53 -1.70 2.18 -8.39
N SER A 54 -1.62 1.98 -9.70
CA SER A 54 -2.67 2.38 -10.64
C SER A 54 -3.99 1.69 -10.33
N GLU A 55 -3.96 0.39 -10.07
CA GLU A 55 -5.14 -0.37 -9.71
C GLU A 55 -5.77 0.14 -8.42
N THR A 56 -4.96 0.40 -7.40
CA THR A 56 -5.45 0.92 -6.12
C THR A 56 -6.12 2.27 -6.31
N GLN A 57 -5.51 3.18 -7.07
CA GLN A 57 -6.07 4.49 -7.36
C GLN A 57 -7.38 4.39 -8.13
N MET A 58 -7.46 3.49 -9.10
CA MET A 58 -8.69 3.24 -9.86
C MET A 58 -9.81 2.72 -8.95
N ASN A 59 -9.48 1.82 -8.02
CA ASN A 59 -10.45 1.29 -7.08
C ASN A 59 -10.98 2.39 -6.16
N ILE A 60 -10.12 3.27 -5.68
CA ILE A 60 -10.52 4.42 -4.86
C ILE A 60 -11.41 5.37 -5.66
N LYS A 61 -11.02 5.68 -6.89
CA LYS A 61 -11.82 6.53 -7.77
C LYS A 61 -13.20 5.94 -8.01
N ARG A 62 -13.28 4.63 -8.22
CA ARG A 62 -14.56 3.94 -8.40
C ARG A 62 -15.46 4.10 -7.20
N LEU A 63 -14.91 3.96 -5.98
CA LEU A 63 -15.67 4.17 -4.75
C LEU A 63 -16.20 5.59 -4.66
N MET A 64 -15.41 6.58 -5.04
CA MET A 64 -15.84 7.98 -5.05
C MET A 64 -16.93 8.22 -6.08
N ASP A 65 -16.81 7.65 -7.28
CA ASP A 65 -17.78 7.82 -8.36
C ASP A 65 -19.13 7.18 -8.02
N ILE A 66 -19.12 6.06 -7.32
CA ILE A 66 -20.34 5.39 -6.86
C ILE A 66 -21.04 6.21 -5.76
N GLY A 67 -20.29 7.01 -5.01
CA GLY A 67 -20.81 7.82 -3.92
C GLY A 67 -21.13 7.03 -2.66
N CYS A 68 -20.50 5.87 -2.46
CA CYS A 68 -20.66 5.09 -1.24
C CYS A 68 -19.94 5.76 -0.06
N TYR A 69 -20.22 5.29 1.16
CA TYR A 69 -19.60 5.84 2.36
C TYR A 69 -18.08 5.82 2.29
N ARG A 70 -17.49 4.70 1.88
CA ARG A 70 -16.01 4.61 1.75
C ARG A 70 -15.45 5.61 0.77
N GLY A 71 -16.13 5.84 -0.34
CA GLY A 71 -15.73 6.83 -1.33
C GLY A 71 -15.77 8.25 -0.76
N ILE A 72 -16.79 8.58 0.01
CA ILE A 72 -16.90 9.88 0.68
C ILE A 72 -15.74 10.08 1.65
N ARG A 73 -15.38 9.05 2.41
CA ARG A 73 -14.26 9.11 3.34
C ARG A 73 -12.93 9.32 2.61
N HIS A 74 -12.71 8.66 1.49
CA HIS A 74 -11.52 8.87 0.66
C HIS A 74 -11.45 10.30 0.13
N ARG A 75 -12.57 10.83 -0.33
CA ARG A 75 -12.63 12.20 -0.85
C ARG A 75 -12.30 13.22 0.22
N ALA A 76 -12.78 13.01 1.44
CA ALA A 76 -12.54 13.90 2.56
C ALA A 76 -11.16 13.70 3.21
N GLY A 77 -10.42 12.65 2.84
CA GLY A 77 -9.13 12.33 3.45
C GLY A 77 -9.26 11.81 4.87
N LEU A 78 -10.35 11.12 5.19
CA LEU A 78 -10.63 10.60 6.52
C LEU A 78 -10.52 9.08 6.56
N PRO A 79 -10.36 8.47 7.77
CA PRO A 79 -10.32 7.02 7.89
C PRO A 79 -11.59 6.37 7.35
N VAL A 80 -11.43 5.25 6.62
CA VAL A 80 -12.54 4.60 5.93
C VAL A 80 -13.12 3.41 6.68
N ARG A 81 -12.48 2.96 7.75
CA ARG A 81 -12.87 1.76 8.49
C ARG A 81 -13.53 2.05 9.83
N GLY A 82 -14.22 3.17 9.95
CA GLY A 82 -14.96 3.50 11.16
C GLY A 82 -14.12 3.93 12.35
N GLN A 83 -12.88 4.31 12.12
CA GLN A 83 -11.98 4.76 13.18
C GLN A 83 -12.38 6.14 13.70
N SER A 84 -12.06 6.40 14.96
CA SER A 84 -12.30 7.71 15.56
C SER A 84 -11.45 8.78 14.87
N THR A 85 -12.08 9.92 14.57
CA THR A 85 -11.40 11.06 13.97
C THR A 85 -11.15 12.17 14.99
N LYS A 86 -11.69 12.03 16.19
CA LYS A 86 -11.61 13.07 17.22
C LYS A 86 -10.19 13.25 17.74
N ASN A 87 -9.46 12.17 17.96
CA ASN A 87 -8.15 12.21 18.62
C ASN A 87 -6.97 11.94 17.68
N ASN A 88 -7.02 10.85 16.94
CA ASN A 88 -5.89 10.34 16.16
C ASN A 88 -6.18 10.39 14.65
N ALA A 89 -5.83 9.36 13.92
CA ALA A 89 -6.01 9.24 12.47
C ALA A 89 -5.05 10.13 11.68
N ARG A 90 -3.83 10.30 12.19
CA ARG A 90 -2.83 11.17 11.56
C ARG A 90 -2.32 10.62 10.21
N THR A 91 -2.32 9.32 10.02
CA THR A 91 -1.92 8.71 8.75
C THR A 91 -2.74 9.24 7.58
N ARG A 92 -4.05 9.37 7.76
CA ARG A 92 -4.96 9.87 6.73
C ARG A 92 -5.05 11.39 6.71
N LYS A 93 -5.11 12.01 7.89
CA LYS A 93 -5.27 13.46 8.03
C LYS A 93 -3.96 14.22 7.85
N GLY A 94 -2.84 13.53 7.96
CA GLY A 94 -1.52 14.15 7.91
C GLY A 94 -1.10 14.72 9.26
N ARG A 95 -0.08 15.56 9.24
CA ARG A 95 0.46 16.14 10.48
C ARG A 95 -0.56 17.08 11.11
N LYS A 96 -0.51 17.13 12.45
CA LYS A 96 -1.34 18.07 13.21
C LYS A 96 -1.00 19.50 12.83
N LYS A 97 -2.03 20.28 12.48
CA LYS A 97 -1.86 21.69 12.10
C LYS A 97 -2.57 22.58 13.09
N THR A 98 -1.88 23.60 13.56
CA THR A 98 -2.46 24.62 14.40
C THR A 98 -2.99 25.76 13.52
N VAL A 99 -4.27 26.10 13.71
CA VAL A 99 -4.90 27.20 12.96
C VAL A 99 -4.95 28.42 13.86
N ALA A 100 -4.26 29.47 13.47
CA ALA A 100 -4.19 30.70 14.29
C ALA A 100 -5.56 31.31 14.58
N ASN A 101 -6.43 31.37 13.60
CA ASN A 101 -7.79 31.90 13.78
C ASN A 101 -8.61 31.04 14.74
N LYS A 102 -8.43 29.75 14.71
CA LYS A 102 -9.10 28.83 15.63
C LYS A 102 -8.68 29.12 17.06
N LYS A 103 -7.42 29.38 17.28
CA LYS A 103 -6.90 29.74 18.60
C LYS A 103 -7.55 31.02 19.13
N LYS A 104 -7.70 32.00 18.27
CA LYS A 104 -8.41 33.24 18.64
C LYS A 104 -9.86 32.99 18.96
N ALA A 105 -10.50 32.16 18.18
CA ALA A 105 -11.92 31.83 18.37
C ALA A 105 -12.21 31.09 19.67
N THR A 106 -11.23 30.42 20.24
CA THR A 106 -11.40 29.64 21.47
C THR A 106 -11.22 30.46 22.75
N LYS A 107 -10.92 31.73 22.64
CA LYS A 107 -10.76 32.61 23.82
C LYS A 107 -12.09 32.89 24.51
#